data_e3c8386c411754375f18773a0bd0b5ed
#
_entry.id   e3c8386c411754375f18773a0bd0b5ed
#
_cell.length_a   1.000
_cell.length_b   1.000
_cell.length_c   1.000
_cell.angle_alpha   90.00
_cell.angle_beta   90.00
_cell.angle_gamma   90.00
#
_symmetry.space_group_name_H-M   'P 1'
#
loop_
_entity.id
_entity.type
_entity.pdbx_description
1 polymer ?
#
loop_
_entity_poly.entity_id
_entity_poly.type
_entity_poly.pdbx_seq_one_letter_code
_entity_poly.pdbx_strand_id
1 'polypeptide(L)'
;MVRVTLTASAGVMLEADGLRFLVDALHSEGEYPFSRVPEKLLAEMDTGRGPFCNADYLVFTHDHPDHYTPQVVERYLRHNRVRRVLLPRVQWADRETELLRYLAEEAIPWWRLGMPRGTAHSYQLQPGVFLTAIGMQHTGAGFAELDCDCIVLQVNGKNFLFTADCDYLRREAYSFAKGLPWEAVFVNPYFYHSGTGQVLLRDVLQPKHIVVYHIPFAGEDPMGLRALAHQDQVKYAASLPQTVFLTEYLQQSTWD
;
A
#
# COMPACT_ATOMS: atom_id res chain seq x y z
N MET A 1 -14.69 -12.09 -6.29
CA MET A 1 -14.73 -11.56 -4.89
C MET A 1 -13.38 -10.94 -4.57
N VAL A 2 -13.37 -9.73 -4.00
CA VAL A 2 -12.20 -9.02 -3.49
C VAL A 2 -12.36 -8.81 -2.00
N ARG A 3 -11.30 -8.98 -1.22
CA ARG A 3 -11.28 -8.66 0.21
C ARG A 3 -10.05 -7.82 0.52
N VAL A 4 -10.22 -6.81 1.35
CA VAL A 4 -9.15 -5.99 1.90
C VAL A 4 -9.20 -6.07 3.42
N THR A 5 -8.05 -6.29 4.05
CA THR A 5 -7.92 -6.32 5.52
C THR A 5 -6.82 -5.36 5.95
N LEU A 6 -7.11 -4.44 6.86
CA LEU A 6 -6.14 -3.50 7.42
C LEU A 6 -5.24 -4.22 8.42
N THR A 7 -3.92 -4.11 8.27
CA THR A 7 -2.93 -4.70 9.19
C THR A 7 -2.22 -3.66 10.05
N ALA A 8 -2.06 -2.47 9.52
CA ALA A 8 -1.47 -1.29 10.17
C ALA A 8 -2.07 -0.03 9.54
N SER A 9 -1.69 1.18 9.94
CA SER A 9 -2.23 2.39 9.30
C SER A 9 -2.05 2.36 7.77
N ALA A 10 -0.84 2.10 7.29
CA ALA A 10 -0.54 2.01 5.86
C ALA A 10 -0.64 0.59 5.29
N GLY A 11 -0.61 -0.44 6.14
CA GLY A 11 -0.52 -1.85 5.72
C GLY A 11 -1.86 -2.49 5.43
N VAL A 12 -1.98 -3.16 4.29
CA VAL A 12 -3.18 -3.94 3.94
C VAL A 12 -2.83 -5.30 3.37
N MET A 13 -3.69 -6.28 3.60
CA MET A 13 -3.75 -7.48 2.79
C MET A 13 -4.89 -7.33 1.77
N LEU A 14 -4.55 -7.40 0.49
CA LEU A 14 -5.50 -7.51 -0.61
C LEU A 14 -5.60 -8.97 -1.04
N GLU A 15 -6.81 -9.50 -1.03
CA GLU A 15 -7.15 -10.81 -1.58
C GLU A 15 -8.00 -10.61 -2.83
N ALA A 16 -7.54 -11.09 -3.97
CA ALA A 16 -8.24 -10.98 -5.24
C ALA A 16 -8.02 -12.26 -6.06
N ASP A 17 -9.12 -12.87 -6.50
CA ASP A 17 -9.12 -14.09 -7.34
C ASP A 17 -8.20 -15.21 -6.82
N GLY A 18 -8.21 -15.42 -5.50
CA GLY A 18 -7.44 -16.48 -4.82
C GLY A 18 -5.97 -16.14 -4.57
N LEU A 19 -5.52 -14.95 -4.93
CA LEU A 19 -4.18 -14.45 -4.65
C LEU A 19 -4.18 -13.47 -3.47
N ARG A 20 -3.08 -13.46 -2.70
CA ARG A 20 -2.91 -12.62 -1.52
C ARG A 20 -1.68 -11.74 -1.67
N PHE A 21 -1.88 -10.45 -1.50
CA PHE A 21 -0.84 -9.42 -1.58
C PHE A 21 -0.77 -8.69 -0.24
N LEU A 22 0.37 -8.73 0.41
CA LEU A 22 0.66 -7.84 1.54
C LEU A 22 1.32 -6.58 0.98
N VAL A 23 0.60 -5.47 1.05
CA VAL A 23 1.06 -4.15 0.58
C VAL A 23 1.38 -3.30 1.79
N ASP A 24 2.63 -2.86 1.94
CA ASP A 24 3.15 -2.07 3.05
C ASP A 24 2.80 -2.63 4.44
N ALA A 25 2.66 -3.95 4.55
CA ALA A 25 2.07 -4.63 5.70
C ALA A 25 3.09 -5.28 6.65
N LEU A 26 4.40 -5.04 6.44
CA LEU A 26 5.48 -5.62 7.23
C LEU A 26 6.45 -4.54 7.71
N HIS A 27 6.01 -3.84 8.74
CA HIS A 27 6.79 -2.78 9.38
C HIS A 27 6.54 -2.73 10.90
N SER A 28 7.53 -2.28 11.66
CA SER A 28 7.43 -2.16 13.11
C SER A 28 8.31 -1.05 13.68
N GLU A 29 9.05 -0.33 12.85
CA GLU A 29 10.03 0.66 13.29
C GLU A 29 9.42 2.00 13.69
N GLY A 30 10.11 2.63 14.62
CA GLY A 30 10.15 4.06 14.83
C GLY A 30 9.08 4.66 15.73
N GLU A 31 9.42 5.83 16.21
CA GLU A 31 8.50 6.81 16.77
C GLU A 31 7.89 7.60 15.60
N TYR A 32 7.00 6.97 14.86
CA TYR A 32 6.27 7.60 13.76
C TYR A 32 4.83 7.86 14.21
N PRO A 33 4.17 8.91 13.75
CA PRO A 33 2.80 9.23 14.17
C PRO A 33 1.75 8.29 13.57
N PHE A 34 2.16 7.21 12.93
CA PHE A 34 1.30 6.20 12.31
C PHE A 34 1.38 4.88 13.06
N SER A 35 0.25 4.16 13.10
CA SER A 35 0.16 2.87 13.77
C SER A 35 0.96 1.81 13.06
N ARG A 36 1.78 1.11 13.84
CA ARG A 36 2.61 -0.02 13.38
C ARG A 36 1.78 -1.30 13.25
N VAL A 37 2.33 -2.29 12.55
CA VAL A 37 1.80 -3.64 12.63
C VAL A 37 1.92 -4.13 14.08
N PRO A 38 0.80 -4.49 14.74
CA PRO A 38 0.84 -4.93 16.13
C PRO A 38 1.71 -6.17 16.31
N GLU A 39 2.52 -6.21 17.38
CA GLU A 39 3.42 -7.35 17.65
C GLU A 39 2.66 -8.69 17.74
N LYS A 40 1.42 -8.67 18.23
CA LYS A 40 0.56 -9.85 18.22
C LYS A 40 0.34 -10.41 16.82
N LEU A 41 0.13 -9.54 15.82
CA LEU A 41 -0.04 -9.95 14.43
C LEU A 41 1.28 -10.45 13.83
N LEU A 42 2.39 -9.77 14.12
CA LEU A 42 3.72 -10.23 13.69
C LEU A 42 4.04 -11.62 14.29
N ALA A 43 3.76 -11.82 15.57
CA ALA A 43 3.93 -13.12 16.22
C ALA A 43 3.02 -14.22 15.61
N GLU A 44 1.81 -13.88 15.19
CA GLU A 44 0.94 -14.80 14.45
C GLU A 44 1.56 -15.17 13.09
N MET A 45 2.04 -14.16 12.34
CA MET A 45 2.70 -14.36 11.04
C MET A 45 3.96 -15.26 11.16
N ASP A 46 4.68 -15.21 12.28
CA ASP A 46 5.85 -16.07 12.55
C ASP A 46 5.50 -17.54 12.76
N THR A 47 4.24 -17.86 12.96
CA THR A 47 3.84 -19.27 13.05
C THR A 47 3.79 -19.99 11.70
N GLY A 48 3.84 -19.25 10.59
CA GLY A 48 3.60 -19.76 9.24
C GLY A 48 2.16 -20.24 9.02
N ARG A 49 1.25 -19.92 9.94
CA ARG A 49 -0.17 -20.33 9.92
C ARG A 49 -1.05 -19.13 10.17
N GLY A 50 -2.27 -19.16 9.61
CA GLY A 50 -3.23 -18.07 9.76
C GLY A 50 -3.45 -17.28 8.47
N PRO A 51 -4.37 -16.30 8.49
CA PRO A 51 -4.82 -15.61 7.28
C PRO A 51 -3.74 -14.74 6.61
N PHE A 52 -2.78 -14.23 7.38
CA PHE A 52 -1.70 -13.37 6.87
C PHE A 52 -0.41 -14.12 6.53
N CYS A 53 -0.36 -15.43 6.81
CA CYS A 53 0.80 -16.25 6.50
C CYS A 53 0.78 -16.74 5.06
N ASN A 54 1.98 -16.94 4.48
CA ASN A 54 2.15 -17.44 3.12
C ASN A 54 1.39 -16.61 2.08
N ALA A 55 1.47 -15.27 2.17
CA ALA A 55 0.99 -14.40 1.11
C ALA A 55 1.73 -14.69 -0.20
N ASP A 56 1.05 -14.58 -1.34
CA ASP A 56 1.70 -14.84 -2.63
C ASP A 56 2.76 -13.79 -2.94
N TYR A 57 2.48 -12.52 -2.63
CA TYR A 57 3.35 -11.39 -2.95
C TYR A 57 3.48 -10.43 -1.79
N LEU A 58 4.70 -9.95 -1.54
CA LEU A 58 4.98 -8.82 -0.66
C LEU A 58 5.31 -7.61 -1.54
N VAL A 59 4.65 -6.50 -1.31
CA VAL A 59 4.80 -5.27 -2.10
C VAL A 59 5.05 -4.09 -1.19
N PHE A 60 6.09 -3.30 -1.46
CA PHE A 60 6.43 -2.12 -0.68
C PHE A 60 6.57 -0.91 -1.58
N THR A 61 5.85 0.17 -1.26
CA THR A 61 5.74 1.36 -2.09
C THR A 61 6.94 2.29 -1.96
N HIS A 62 7.45 2.47 -0.73
CA HIS A 62 8.62 3.31 -0.46
C HIS A 62 9.28 2.98 0.90
N ASP A 63 10.43 3.61 1.16
CA ASP A 63 11.30 3.33 2.32
C ASP A 63 11.00 4.25 3.51
N HIS A 64 9.74 4.29 3.96
CA HIS A 64 9.39 4.90 5.25
C HIS A 64 9.15 3.85 6.33
N PRO A 65 9.42 4.17 7.61
CA PRO A 65 9.30 3.22 8.72
C PRO A 65 7.91 2.64 8.93
N ASP A 66 6.87 3.36 8.52
CA ASP A 66 5.46 2.94 8.59
C ASP A 66 4.96 2.22 7.33
N HIS A 67 5.85 1.96 6.37
CA HIS A 67 5.58 1.16 5.16
C HIS A 67 6.49 -0.06 5.06
N TYR A 68 7.77 0.05 5.48
CA TYR A 68 8.75 -0.98 5.23
C TYR A 68 9.81 -1.07 6.33
N THR A 69 9.96 -2.28 6.90
CA THR A 69 11.04 -2.62 7.83
C THR A 69 11.73 -3.91 7.37
N PRO A 70 12.96 -3.85 6.84
CA PRO A 70 13.67 -5.02 6.30
C PRO A 70 13.73 -6.21 7.25
N GLN A 71 13.96 -5.97 8.55
CA GLN A 71 14.04 -7.00 9.58
C GLN A 71 12.71 -7.73 9.80
N VAL A 72 11.59 -7.01 9.68
CA VAL A 72 10.24 -7.59 9.76
C VAL A 72 9.95 -8.43 8.51
N VAL A 73 10.38 -7.98 7.33
CA VAL A 73 10.25 -8.74 6.08
C VAL A 73 11.06 -10.03 6.16
N GLU A 74 12.32 -9.96 6.61
CA GLU A 74 13.17 -11.15 6.80
C GLU A 74 12.54 -12.13 7.79
N ARG A 75 12.09 -11.64 8.96
CA ARG A 75 11.40 -12.42 9.98
C ARG A 75 10.17 -13.15 9.40
N TYR A 76 9.35 -12.44 8.63
CA TYR A 76 8.21 -13.04 7.93
C TYR A 76 8.65 -14.16 6.97
N LEU A 77 9.67 -13.92 6.15
CA LEU A 77 10.15 -14.86 5.15
C LEU A 77 10.78 -16.13 5.77
N ARG A 78 11.31 -16.05 6.99
CA ARG A 78 11.82 -17.22 7.73
C ARG A 78 10.74 -18.25 8.07
N HIS A 79 9.49 -17.83 8.13
CA HIS A 79 8.35 -18.66 8.54
C HIS A 79 7.30 -18.82 7.44
N ASN A 80 7.39 -18.05 6.36
CA ASN A 80 6.38 -17.99 5.32
C ASN A 80 6.99 -18.12 3.92
N ARG A 81 6.27 -18.79 3.05
CA ARG A 81 6.65 -18.90 1.64
C ARG A 81 5.91 -17.85 0.83
N VAL A 82 6.65 -17.20 -0.07
CA VAL A 82 6.11 -16.20 -1.00
C VAL A 82 6.54 -16.53 -2.42
N ARG A 83 5.79 -16.11 -3.40
CA ARG A 83 6.18 -16.25 -4.81
C ARG A 83 7.21 -15.20 -5.19
N ARG A 84 7.08 -13.97 -4.65
CA ARG A 84 8.01 -12.88 -4.92
C ARG A 84 7.88 -11.75 -3.90
N VAL A 85 9.02 -11.07 -3.68
CA VAL A 85 9.09 -9.84 -2.89
C VAL A 85 9.38 -8.66 -3.84
N LEU A 86 8.60 -7.58 -3.74
CA LEU A 86 8.76 -6.34 -4.48
C LEU A 86 9.26 -5.29 -3.48
N LEU A 87 10.57 -5.07 -3.47
CA LEU A 87 11.26 -4.19 -2.52
C LEU A 87 11.26 -2.74 -2.99
N PRO A 88 11.07 -1.75 -2.11
CA PRO A 88 11.15 -0.35 -2.48
C PRO A 88 12.60 0.05 -2.76
N ARG A 89 12.80 1.22 -3.36
CA ARG A 89 14.11 1.86 -3.36
C ARG A 89 14.41 2.36 -1.95
N VAL A 90 15.55 1.96 -1.41
CA VAL A 90 15.99 2.42 -0.09
C VAL A 90 16.97 3.59 -0.22
N GLN A 91 16.96 4.49 0.77
CA GLN A 91 17.91 5.60 0.85
C GLN A 91 19.31 5.14 1.29
N TRP A 92 19.36 4.15 2.20
CA TRP A 92 20.60 3.66 2.81
C TRP A 92 20.74 2.17 2.50
N ALA A 93 21.70 1.82 1.66
CA ALA A 93 21.88 0.45 1.17
C ALA A 93 22.21 -0.57 2.30
N ASP A 94 22.84 -0.13 3.38
CA ASP A 94 23.19 -0.95 4.53
C ASP A 94 21.97 -1.41 5.33
N ARG A 95 20.85 -0.68 5.26
CA ARG A 95 19.60 -1.00 5.96
C ARG A 95 19.03 -2.37 5.59
N GLU A 96 19.24 -2.83 4.36
CA GLU A 96 18.70 -4.09 3.82
C GLU A 96 19.72 -5.22 3.68
N THR A 97 20.97 -5.02 4.09
CA THR A 97 22.07 -5.96 3.83
C THR A 97 21.73 -7.39 4.25
N GLU A 98 21.17 -7.57 5.46
CA GLU A 98 20.81 -8.88 5.97
C GLU A 98 19.62 -9.50 5.21
N LEU A 99 18.60 -8.71 4.90
CA LEU A 99 17.46 -9.16 4.11
C LEU A 99 17.91 -9.62 2.71
N LEU A 100 18.74 -8.82 2.02
CA LEU A 100 19.22 -9.18 0.68
C LEU A 100 20.10 -10.45 0.70
N ARG A 101 20.92 -10.59 1.74
CA ARG A 101 21.69 -11.81 1.97
C ARG A 101 20.76 -13.02 2.14
N TYR A 102 19.75 -12.90 3.01
CA TYR A 102 18.78 -13.96 3.25
C TYR A 102 18.00 -14.35 1.98
N LEU A 103 17.54 -13.34 1.21
CA LEU A 103 16.84 -13.60 -0.06
C LEU A 103 17.71 -14.39 -1.05
N ALA A 104 19.01 -14.08 -1.10
CA ALA A 104 19.95 -14.78 -1.96
C ALA A 104 20.25 -16.20 -1.48
N GLU A 105 20.50 -16.41 -0.18
CA GLU A 105 20.77 -17.71 0.44
C GLU A 105 19.59 -18.69 0.26
N GLU A 106 18.36 -18.20 0.43
CA GLU A 106 17.13 -19.00 0.32
C GLU A 106 16.55 -19.03 -1.10
N ALA A 107 17.22 -18.42 -2.07
CA ALA A 107 16.78 -18.31 -3.46
C ALA A 107 15.36 -17.75 -3.61
N ILE A 108 14.95 -16.82 -2.75
CA ILE A 108 13.64 -16.20 -2.79
C ILE A 108 13.60 -15.16 -3.92
N PRO A 109 12.68 -15.26 -4.88
CA PRO A 109 12.62 -14.31 -5.99
C PRO A 109 12.21 -12.91 -5.51
N TRP A 110 12.94 -11.89 -5.95
CA TRP A 110 12.60 -10.50 -5.63
C TRP A 110 12.94 -9.55 -6.78
N TRP A 111 12.30 -8.41 -6.79
CA TRP A 111 12.59 -7.29 -7.70
C TRP A 111 12.69 -5.98 -6.93
N ARG A 112 13.54 -5.09 -7.42
CA ARG A 112 13.61 -3.71 -6.93
C ARG A 112 12.61 -2.85 -7.68
N LEU A 113 11.74 -2.17 -6.96
CA LEU A 113 10.93 -1.06 -7.41
C LEU A 113 11.74 0.25 -7.32
N GLY A 114 11.11 1.39 -7.22
CA GLY A 114 11.78 2.69 -7.11
C GLY A 114 12.05 3.28 -8.48
N MET A 115 10.98 3.52 -9.21
CA MET A 115 11.06 4.11 -10.54
C MET A 115 11.53 5.57 -10.46
N PRO A 116 12.34 6.05 -11.42
CA PRO A 116 12.58 7.48 -11.55
C PRO A 116 11.26 8.24 -11.73
N ARG A 117 11.16 9.43 -11.13
CA ARG A 117 9.94 10.25 -11.20
C ARG A 117 9.47 10.44 -12.64
N GLY A 118 8.17 10.23 -12.88
CA GLY A 118 7.56 10.35 -14.19
C GLY A 118 7.81 9.15 -15.11
N THR A 119 8.45 8.09 -14.64
CA THR A 119 8.61 6.84 -15.38
C THR A 119 7.80 5.71 -14.75
N ALA A 120 7.53 4.66 -15.54
CA ALA A 120 6.82 3.48 -15.08
C ALA A 120 7.47 2.21 -15.63
N HIS A 121 7.36 1.13 -14.87
CA HIS A 121 7.74 -0.20 -15.32
C HIS A 121 6.72 -1.24 -14.87
N SER A 122 6.36 -2.14 -15.80
CA SER A 122 5.41 -3.22 -15.56
C SER A 122 6.13 -4.55 -15.41
N TYR A 123 5.83 -5.25 -14.34
CA TYR A 123 6.33 -6.57 -14.00
C TYR A 123 5.21 -7.60 -14.17
N GLN A 124 5.41 -8.61 -14.98
CA GLN A 124 4.51 -9.76 -15.02
C GLN A 124 4.83 -10.70 -13.85
N LEU A 125 3.96 -10.74 -12.84
CA LEU A 125 4.13 -11.58 -11.66
C LEU A 125 3.83 -13.05 -11.97
N GLN A 126 2.78 -13.27 -12.74
CA GLN A 126 2.36 -14.54 -13.33
C GLN A 126 1.37 -14.27 -14.48
N PRO A 127 0.94 -15.29 -15.26
CA PRO A 127 -0.09 -15.11 -16.28
C PRO A 127 -1.35 -14.43 -15.71
N GLY A 128 -1.78 -13.33 -16.31
CA GLY A 128 -2.95 -12.55 -15.88
C GLY A 128 -2.72 -11.63 -14.67
N VAL A 129 -1.50 -11.60 -14.09
CA VAL A 129 -1.19 -10.75 -12.94
C VAL A 129 0.02 -9.87 -13.22
N PHE A 130 -0.18 -8.56 -13.14
CA PHE A 130 0.85 -7.56 -13.40
C PHE A 130 0.92 -6.57 -12.26
N LEU A 131 2.13 -6.09 -11.98
CA LEU A 131 2.36 -4.94 -11.12
C LEU A 131 3.08 -3.88 -11.94
N THR A 132 2.55 -2.66 -11.97
CA THR A 132 3.22 -1.51 -12.55
C THR A 132 3.58 -0.55 -11.44
N ALA A 133 4.87 -0.29 -11.29
CA ALA A 133 5.39 0.76 -10.41
C ALA A 133 5.56 2.05 -11.21
N ILE A 134 5.10 3.16 -10.67
CA ILE A 134 5.15 4.49 -11.28
C ILE A 134 5.85 5.43 -10.31
N GLY A 135 7.04 5.89 -10.69
CA GLY A 135 7.85 6.78 -9.85
C GLY A 135 7.21 8.15 -9.70
N MET A 136 6.95 8.54 -8.47
CA MET A 136 6.36 9.82 -8.10
C MET A 136 7.18 10.49 -6.99
N GLN A 137 6.90 11.76 -6.75
CA GLN A 137 7.41 12.47 -5.59
C GLN A 137 6.54 12.10 -4.38
N HIS A 138 7.15 12.00 -3.20
CA HIS A 138 6.41 11.86 -1.95
C HIS A 138 5.67 13.18 -1.63
N THR A 139 4.49 13.08 -1.04
CA THR A 139 3.71 14.23 -0.59
C THR A 139 4.35 14.89 0.64
N GLY A 140 4.08 16.19 0.84
CA GLY A 140 4.58 16.95 1.97
C GLY A 140 5.91 17.65 1.71
N ALA A 141 5.99 18.94 2.11
CA ALA A 141 7.15 19.79 1.81
C ALA A 141 8.46 19.27 2.44
N GLY A 142 8.39 18.60 3.60
CA GLY A 142 9.57 18.00 4.25
C GLY A 142 10.10 16.74 3.56
N PHE A 143 9.36 16.19 2.60
CA PHE A 143 9.67 14.92 1.93
C PHE A 143 9.86 15.09 0.41
N ALA A 144 10.07 16.32 -0.07
CA ALA A 144 10.19 16.61 -1.51
C ALA A 144 11.34 15.86 -2.21
N GLU A 145 12.36 15.47 -1.49
CA GLU A 145 13.50 14.71 -2.02
C GLU A 145 13.26 13.18 -1.99
N LEU A 146 12.18 12.72 -1.37
CA LEU A 146 11.85 11.30 -1.32
C LEU A 146 11.06 10.87 -2.55
N ASP A 147 11.39 9.69 -3.02
CA ASP A 147 10.65 9.00 -4.07
C ASP A 147 9.65 8.03 -3.46
N CYS A 148 8.49 7.92 -4.10
CA CYS A 148 7.42 7.01 -3.74
C CYS A 148 6.90 6.36 -5.02
N ASP A 149 6.69 5.06 -5.00
CA ASP A 149 6.04 4.39 -6.14
C ASP A 149 4.53 4.33 -5.93
N CYS A 150 3.79 4.90 -6.88
CA CYS A 150 2.38 4.62 -7.05
C CYS A 150 2.26 3.23 -7.71
N ILE A 151 1.50 2.32 -7.13
CA ILE A 151 1.42 0.93 -7.58
C ILE A 151 0.07 0.66 -8.26
N VAL A 152 0.12 0.19 -9.50
CA VAL A 152 -1.02 -0.43 -10.18
C VAL A 152 -0.87 -1.94 -10.11
N LEU A 153 -1.78 -2.60 -9.44
CA LEU A 153 -1.86 -4.05 -9.41
C LEU A 153 -3.03 -4.51 -10.28
N GLN A 154 -2.74 -5.29 -11.31
CA GLN A 154 -3.76 -5.90 -12.16
C GLN A 154 -3.84 -7.40 -11.84
N VAL A 155 -5.03 -7.87 -11.50
CA VAL A 155 -5.32 -9.28 -11.21
C VAL A 155 -6.50 -9.73 -12.06
N ASN A 156 -6.24 -10.55 -13.06
CA ASN A 156 -7.26 -11.13 -13.95
C ASN A 156 -8.25 -10.09 -14.51
N GLY A 157 -7.73 -8.92 -14.92
CA GLY A 157 -8.52 -7.82 -15.49
C GLY A 157 -9.10 -6.83 -14.48
N LYS A 158 -8.99 -7.07 -13.18
CA LYS A 158 -9.32 -6.09 -12.13
C LYS A 158 -8.08 -5.23 -11.85
N ASN A 159 -8.23 -3.91 -11.85
CA ASN A 159 -7.15 -2.96 -11.58
C ASN A 159 -7.31 -2.32 -10.20
N PHE A 160 -6.26 -2.36 -9.42
CA PHE A 160 -6.16 -1.75 -8.10
C PHE A 160 -5.05 -0.70 -8.12
N LEU A 161 -5.34 0.51 -7.66
CA LEU A 161 -4.37 1.58 -7.54
C LEU A 161 -4.05 1.85 -6.08
N PHE A 162 -2.79 1.76 -5.71
CA PHE A 162 -2.28 2.20 -4.42
C PHE A 162 -1.50 3.49 -4.63
N THR A 163 -2.05 4.62 -4.18
CA THR A 163 -1.37 5.91 -4.30
C THR A 163 -0.29 6.08 -3.26
N ALA A 164 -0.30 5.29 -2.20
CA ALA A 164 0.60 5.41 -1.06
C ALA A 164 0.70 6.87 -0.59
N ASP A 165 1.92 7.36 -0.40
CA ASP A 165 2.18 8.75 -0.04
C ASP A 165 2.65 9.62 -1.22
N CYS A 166 2.27 9.22 -2.43
CA CYS A 166 2.59 9.98 -3.63
C CYS A 166 1.89 11.34 -3.67
N ASP A 167 2.57 12.34 -4.24
CA ASP A 167 2.04 13.70 -4.40
C ASP A 167 0.82 13.69 -5.32
N TYR A 168 -0.30 14.16 -4.81
CA TYR A 168 -1.58 14.28 -5.51
C TYR A 168 -1.89 15.72 -5.96
N LEU A 169 -1.04 16.68 -5.66
CA LEU A 169 -1.27 18.07 -6.04
C LEU A 169 -1.04 18.31 -7.53
N ARG A 170 -0.22 17.48 -8.16
CA ARG A 170 0.07 17.51 -9.60
C ARG A 170 -0.83 16.54 -10.34
N ARG A 171 -2.01 17.01 -10.76
CA ARG A 171 -3.02 16.17 -11.44
C ARG A 171 -2.52 15.47 -12.69
N GLU A 172 -1.64 16.12 -13.44
CA GLU A 172 -1.03 15.58 -14.66
C GLU A 172 -0.20 14.32 -14.39
N ALA A 173 0.36 14.17 -13.21
CA ALA A 173 1.08 12.96 -12.80
C ALA A 173 0.20 11.71 -12.79
N TYR A 174 -1.11 11.87 -12.68
CA TYR A 174 -2.10 10.78 -12.72
C TYR A 174 -2.71 10.56 -14.11
N SER A 175 -2.17 11.18 -15.17
CA SER A 175 -2.68 11.02 -16.55
C SER A 175 -2.63 9.56 -17.05
N PHE A 176 -1.71 8.74 -16.53
CA PHE A 176 -1.62 7.31 -16.81
C PHE A 176 -2.89 6.54 -16.40
N ALA A 177 -3.62 7.05 -15.43
CA ALA A 177 -4.76 6.36 -14.83
C ALA A 177 -6.09 6.64 -15.55
N LYS A 178 -6.11 7.61 -16.47
CA LYS A 178 -7.32 8.05 -17.15
C LYS A 178 -7.87 6.96 -18.09
N GLY A 179 -9.14 6.64 -17.92
CA GLY A 179 -9.85 5.69 -18.78
C GLY A 179 -9.57 4.22 -18.48
N LEU A 180 -8.77 3.92 -17.44
CA LEU A 180 -8.63 2.56 -16.96
C LEU A 180 -9.81 2.18 -16.06
N PRO A 181 -10.35 0.95 -16.17
CA PRO A 181 -11.41 0.48 -15.29
C PRO A 181 -10.82 0.11 -13.92
N TRP A 182 -10.95 1.01 -12.94
CA TRP A 182 -10.46 0.78 -11.59
C TRP A 182 -11.48 0.00 -10.76
N GLU A 183 -11.07 -1.16 -10.26
CA GLU A 183 -11.85 -1.93 -9.29
C GLU A 183 -11.85 -1.21 -7.94
N ALA A 184 -10.66 -0.82 -7.47
CA ALA A 184 -10.52 0.00 -6.26
C ALA A 184 -9.31 0.92 -6.34
N VAL A 185 -9.42 2.07 -5.69
CA VAL A 185 -8.32 3.03 -5.50
C VAL A 185 -8.09 3.23 -4.00
N PHE A 186 -6.85 2.98 -3.57
CA PHE A 186 -6.40 3.11 -2.19
C PHE A 186 -5.70 4.46 -2.03
N VAL A 187 -6.21 5.30 -1.14
CA VAL A 187 -5.72 6.67 -0.91
C VAL A 187 -5.52 6.95 0.58
N ASN A 188 -4.57 7.81 0.91
CA ASN A 188 -4.44 8.32 2.27
C ASN A 188 -5.49 9.43 2.57
N PRO A 189 -5.75 9.79 3.84
CA PRO A 189 -6.79 10.74 4.19
C PRO A 189 -6.54 12.16 3.65
N TYR A 190 -5.30 12.58 3.51
CA TYR A 190 -5.00 13.90 2.93
C TYR A 190 -5.31 13.97 1.43
N PHE A 191 -5.02 12.90 0.69
CA PHE A 191 -5.45 12.77 -0.70
C PHE A 191 -6.97 12.90 -0.80
N TYR A 192 -7.70 12.12 0.00
CA TYR A 192 -9.16 12.13 0.00
C TYR A 192 -9.74 13.49 0.42
N HIS A 193 -9.14 14.16 1.40
CA HIS A 193 -9.57 15.48 1.89
C HIS A 193 -9.39 16.59 0.88
N SER A 194 -8.31 16.54 0.07
CA SER A 194 -7.90 17.65 -0.77
C SER A 194 -8.85 17.88 -1.96
N GLY A 195 -9.05 19.14 -2.34
CA GLY A 195 -9.82 19.48 -3.55
C GLY A 195 -9.23 18.85 -4.82
N THR A 196 -7.90 18.76 -4.93
CA THR A 196 -7.23 18.09 -6.06
C THR A 196 -7.49 16.60 -6.06
N GLY A 197 -7.38 15.92 -4.90
CA GLY A 197 -7.68 14.51 -4.77
C GLY A 197 -9.14 14.20 -5.11
N GLN A 198 -10.09 15.06 -4.68
CA GLN A 198 -11.50 14.93 -5.05
C GLN A 198 -11.72 14.99 -6.57
N VAL A 199 -11.04 15.92 -7.25
CA VAL A 199 -11.09 16.00 -8.72
C VAL A 199 -10.46 14.77 -9.37
N LEU A 200 -9.32 14.28 -8.84
CA LEU A 200 -8.69 13.05 -9.33
C LEU A 200 -9.64 11.85 -9.20
N LEU A 201 -10.25 11.65 -8.04
CA LEU A 201 -11.16 10.53 -7.81
C LEU A 201 -12.38 10.58 -8.72
N ARG A 202 -12.99 11.76 -8.87
CA ARG A 202 -14.24 11.91 -9.62
C ARG A 202 -14.03 11.96 -11.13
N ASP A 203 -13.00 12.67 -11.61
CA ASP A 203 -12.90 13.07 -13.02
C ASP A 203 -11.80 12.30 -13.79
N VAL A 204 -10.83 11.72 -13.09
CA VAL A 204 -9.70 11.01 -13.70
C VAL A 204 -9.74 9.51 -13.42
N LEU A 205 -9.82 9.13 -12.15
CA LEU A 205 -9.74 7.74 -11.72
C LEU A 205 -11.09 7.01 -11.87
N GLN A 206 -12.17 7.62 -11.45
CA GLN A 206 -13.54 7.08 -11.52
C GLN A 206 -13.65 5.62 -11.06
N PRO A 207 -13.14 5.26 -9.87
CA PRO A 207 -13.12 3.88 -9.41
C PRO A 207 -14.51 3.39 -9.03
N LYS A 208 -14.70 2.07 -9.01
CA LYS A 208 -15.90 1.45 -8.41
C LYS A 208 -15.90 1.62 -6.90
N HIS A 209 -14.73 1.44 -6.27
CA HIS A 209 -14.55 1.54 -4.81
C HIS A 209 -13.38 2.47 -4.49
N ILE A 210 -13.55 3.29 -3.45
CA ILE A 210 -12.49 4.06 -2.84
C ILE A 210 -12.20 3.46 -1.46
N VAL A 211 -10.93 3.17 -1.19
CA VAL A 211 -10.47 2.72 0.12
C VAL A 211 -9.59 3.79 0.72
N VAL A 212 -10.09 4.47 1.75
CA VAL A 212 -9.31 5.43 2.53
C VAL A 212 -8.67 4.67 3.68
N TYR A 213 -7.36 4.63 3.69
CA TYR A 213 -6.53 3.93 4.68
C TYR A 213 -5.39 4.86 5.11
N HIS A 214 -4.37 4.38 5.77
CA HIS A 214 -3.28 5.19 6.32
C HIS A 214 -3.79 6.16 7.40
N ILE A 215 -4.72 5.66 8.20
CA ILE A 215 -5.32 6.36 9.33
C ILE A 215 -4.84 5.65 10.61
N PRO A 216 -4.24 6.37 11.57
CA PRO A 216 -3.80 5.77 12.83
C PRO A 216 -4.95 5.12 13.60
N PHE A 217 -4.66 4.09 14.39
CA PHE A 217 -5.64 3.44 15.25
C PHE A 217 -6.13 4.37 16.35
N ALA A 218 -7.25 4.01 16.98
CA ALA A 218 -7.79 4.77 18.10
C ALA A 218 -6.77 4.88 19.24
N GLY A 219 -6.53 6.11 19.72
CA GLY A 219 -5.53 6.40 20.75
C GLY A 219 -4.10 6.62 20.24
N GLU A 220 -3.83 6.42 18.95
CA GLU A 220 -2.52 6.58 18.31
C GLU A 220 -2.51 7.69 17.25
N ASP A 221 -3.50 8.61 17.26
CA ASP A 221 -3.72 9.64 16.24
C ASP A 221 -3.41 11.06 16.73
N PRO A 222 -2.13 11.45 16.83
CA PRO A 222 -1.76 12.81 17.25
C PRO A 222 -2.10 13.88 16.22
N MET A 223 -2.35 13.49 14.95
CA MET A 223 -2.62 14.40 13.85
C MET A 223 -4.12 14.66 13.62
N GLY A 224 -5.01 13.92 14.30
CA GLY A 224 -6.45 14.06 14.13
C GLY A 224 -7.00 13.52 12.80
N LEU A 225 -6.30 12.59 12.16
CA LEU A 225 -6.69 12.03 10.86
C LEU A 225 -7.99 11.24 10.92
N ARG A 226 -8.30 10.62 12.07
CA ARG A 226 -9.57 9.92 12.29
C ARG A 226 -10.75 10.90 12.27
N ALA A 227 -10.58 12.05 12.92
CA ALA A 227 -11.61 13.10 12.92
C ALA A 227 -11.79 13.70 11.52
N LEU A 228 -10.69 13.94 10.81
CA LEU A 228 -10.70 14.41 9.41
C LEU A 228 -11.44 13.40 8.52
N ALA A 229 -11.08 12.13 8.58
CA ALA A 229 -11.70 11.06 7.80
C ALA A 229 -13.20 10.95 8.07
N HIS A 230 -13.62 11.04 9.33
CA HIS A 230 -15.04 11.02 9.69
C HIS A 230 -15.82 12.22 9.13
N GLN A 231 -15.23 13.43 9.18
CA GLN A 231 -15.85 14.62 8.60
C GLN A 231 -16.00 14.49 7.08
N ASP A 232 -14.96 13.99 6.40
CA ASP A 232 -14.96 13.82 4.95
C ASP A 232 -15.89 12.70 4.49
N GLN A 233 -16.03 11.63 5.26
CA GLN A 233 -16.98 10.57 5.01
C GLN A 233 -18.41 11.12 4.91
N VAL A 234 -18.79 12.00 5.82
CA VAL A 234 -20.11 12.66 5.81
C VAL A 234 -20.20 13.66 4.65
N LYS A 235 -19.17 14.48 4.49
CA LYS A 235 -19.15 15.57 3.51
C LYS A 235 -19.24 15.08 2.06
N TYR A 236 -18.57 13.99 1.74
CA TYR A 236 -18.45 13.52 0.36
C TYR A 236 -19.30 12.29 0.03
N ALA A 237 -20.12 11.81 0.97
CA ALA A 237 -20.94 10.60 0.82
C ALA A 237 -21.82 10.58 -0.46
N ALA A 238 -22.32 11.74 -0.89
CA ALA A 238 -23.20 11.84 -2.07
C ALA A 238 -22.46 12.15 -3.38
N SER A 239 -21.17 12.48 -3.33
CA SER A 239 -20.42 13.00 -4.49
C SER A 239 -19.37 12.05 -5.04
N LEU A 240 -19.06 10.99 -4.33
CA LEU A 240 -18.09 9.98 -4.70
C LEU A 240 -18.72 8.58 -4.71
N PRO A 241 -18.10 7.60 -5.41
CA PRO A 241 -18.54 6.22 -5.38
C PRO A 241 -18.41 5.61 -3.96
N GLN A 242 -18.80 4.34 -3.84
CA GLN A 242 -18.74 3.63 -2.57
C GLN A 242 -17.34 3.76 -1.94
N THR A 243 -17.28 4.44 -0.80
CA THR A 243 -16.04 4.72 -0.08
C THR A 243 -16.01 3.96 1.24
N VAL A 244 -14.93 3.23 1.47
CA VAL A 244 -14.65 2.51 2.71
C VAL A 244 -13.51 3.22 3.43
N PHE A 245 -13.68 3.50 4.72
CA PHE A 245 -12.63 4.00 5.60
C PHE A 245 -12.14 2.86 6.48
N LEU A 246 -10.87 2.49 6.31
CA LEU A 246 -10.22 1.49 7.14
C LEU A 246 -9.51 2.20 8.30
N THR A 247 -10.05 2.09 9.49
CA THR A 247 -9.60 2.81 10.69
C THR A 247 -9.32 1.91 11.88
N GLU A 248 -9.73 0.64 11.81
CA GLU A 248 -9.59 -0.29 12.92
C GLU A 248 -8.71 -1.48 12.55
N TYR A 249 -7.95 -1.94 13.52
CA TYR A 249 -7.11 -3.13 13.39
C TYR A 249 -7.94 -4.34 12.91
N LEU A 250 -7.47 -5.01 11.87
CA LEU A 250 -8.13 -6.15 11.20
C LEU A 250 -9.51 -5.84 10.62
N GLN A 251 -9.84 -4.57 10.46
CA GLN A 251 -11.06 -4.18 9.74
C GLN A 251 -11.02 -4.72 8.31
N GLN A 252 -12.13 -5.27 7.87
CA GLN A 252 -12.28 -5.86 6.54
C GLN A 252 -13.33 -5.14 5.71
N SER A 253 -13.10 -5.11 4.41
CA SER A 253 -14.10 -4.79 3.41
C SER A 253 -14.09 -5.84 2.31
N THR A 254 -15.26 -6.20 1.80
CA THR A 254 -15.41 -7.24 0.76
C THR A 254 -16.40 -6.78 -0.30
N TRP A 255 -16.10 -7.05 -1.57
CA TRP A 255 -16.99 -6.81 -2.72
C TRP A 255 -16.72 -7.83 -3.84
N ASP A 256 -17.60 -7.90 -4.84
CA ASP A 256 -17.51 -8.80 -6.00
C ASP A 256 -16.80 -8.19 -7.20
#